data_824976abeb9b7a6204c7490fddaec2f1
#
_entry.id   824976abeb9b7a6204c7490fddaec2f1
#
_cell.length_a   1.000
_cell.length_b   1.000
_cell.length_c   1.000
_cell.angle_alpha   90.00
_cell.angle_beta   90.00
_cell.angle_gamma   90.00
#
_symmetry.space_group_name_H-M   'P 1'
#
loop_
_entity.id
_entity.type
_entity.pdbx_description
1 polymer ?
#
loop_
_entity_poly.entity_id
_entity_poly.type
_entity_poly.pdbx_seq_one_letter_code
_entity_poly.pdbx_strand_id
1 'polypeptide(L)'
;MEREKMVLRNPGVCSEEAKHLPVCECGFKMLDSCFLSKNKMLEIEKEANNFNIPIIRSNRKLVTATDGGLHYPSCLVFNSAWKVQQLENEPNKKLSFPSPSGIQRPNSDEDIAFMSILELGQLLKANLITSVELTGIFLKRLKRYGPVLESVITVTEELAYKQAKEADQLLAEGKYLGPLHGIPYGLKDIISVPNYTTTWGSTSFKDQVLDMEAWVYKRLKSAGAVLVAKLVTGSLAYDDIWFGGRTRNPWNIEEYSTGSSAGPASCTAAGLVPFAIGSETSGSITYPASRCGVTALRPTFGAVGRTGVMSIAESLDKLGPFCRNSVDCVIVLDAIQGKDPDDVSSRDIPFSDPFSVDVTKLTVGYLEDAEMEVVHVLQSKGVNMVPFNLSYTVDSVQGILNFTMDVEMLAHFDKWQRSNLDDEYEAQDQWPIELRRARAISAVDYVQAQRARGILIQQVRESFKVDAFIGNATDWEKVCVGNLVGIPVVVVPTGFKKISDAPSNNTRRRTTITTGIYAPPDRDHVALALAMAYQSVTDHHKQRPPIDDLGPNDSSADSPKPL
;
A
#
# COMPACT_ATOMS: atom_id res chain seq x y z
N MET A 1 32.77 25.20 -21.47
CA MET A 1 31.58 26.02 -21.84
C MET A 1 30.72 25.37 -22.94
N GLU A 2 31.12 24.29 -23.60
CA GLU A 2 30.29 23.56 -24.57
C GLU A 2 29.45 22.40 -23.96
N ARG A 3 29.76 21.95 -22.79
CA ARG A 3 29.03 20.84 -22.10
C ARG A 3 27.66 21.22 -21.54
N GLU A 4 27.45 22.50 -21.24
CA GLU A 4 26.14 22.93 -20.64
C GLU A 4 25.01 23.09 -21.67
N LYS A 5 25.30 23.14 -22.97
CA LYS A 5 24.28 23.33 -24.00
C LYS A 5 23.60 22.06 -24.50
N MET A 6 24.09 20.88 -24.08
CA MET A 6 23.58 19.58 -24.54
C MET A 6 22.43 19.02 -23.71
N VAL A 7 22.16 19.62 -22.52
CA VAL A 7 21.15 19.14 -21.57
C VAL A 7 19.71 19.57 -21.93
N LEU A 8 19.53 20.46 -22.90
CA LEU A 8 18.23 21.06 -23.21
C LEU A 8 17.68 20.71 -24.61
N ARG A 9 17.92 19.53 -25.15
CA ARG A 9 17.30 19.12 -26.42
C ARG A 9 16.22 18.07 -26.23
N ASN A 10 15.07 18.40 -26.78
CA ASN A 10 13.76 17.73 -26.87
C ASN A 10 13.75 16.19 -26.70
N PRO A 11 12.73 15.64 -25.99
CA PRO A 11 12.52 14.20 -25.84
C PRO A 11 11.98 13.63 -27.15
N GLY A 12 12.84 12.94 -27.91
CA GLY A 12 12.35 12.25 -29.09
C GLY A 12 13.41 11.74 -30.07
N VAL A 13 14.66 12.14 -29.96
CA VAL A 13 15.69 11.71 -30.91
C VAL A 13 16.96 11.34 -30.15
N CYS A 14 17.13 10.09 -29.81
CA CYS A 14 18.45 9.53 -29.63
C CYS A 14 19.08 9.43 -31.03
N SER A 15 20.16 10.15 -31.31
CA SER A 15 20.92 9.96 -32.52
C SER A 15 21.54 8.54 -32.56
N GLU A 16 21.74 7.98 -33.75
CA GLU A 16 22.37 6.65 -33.89
C GLU A 16 23.74 6.53 -33.17
N GLU A 17 24.41 7.64 -32.98
CA GLU A 17 25.68 7.70 -32.24
C GLU A 17 25.55 7.41 -30.75
N ALA A 18 24.42 7.71 -30.13
CA ALA A 18 24.18 7.40 -28.70
C ALA A 18 24.00 5.90 -28.42
N LYS A 19 23.76 5.08 -29.44
CA LYS A 19 23.63 3.62 -29.34
C LYS A 19 24.93 2.89 -29.03
N HIS A 20 26.05 3.55 -29.10
CA HIS A 20 27.40 2.96 -28.96
C HIS A 20 28.10 3.34 -27.65
N LEU A 21 27.48 4.16 -26.79
CA LEU A 21 28.10 4.56 -25.53
C LEU A 21 27.78 3.51 -24.43
N PRO A 22 28.79 3.07 -23.68
CA PRO A 22 28.62 2.07 -22.61
C PRO A 22 27.80 2.61 -21.42
N VAL A 23 27.68 3.94 -21.29
CA VAL A 23 26.83 4.62 -20.30
C VAL A 23 26.06 5.67 -21.06
N CYS A 24 24.75 5.67 -20.97
CA CYS A 24 23.94 6.66 -21.64
C CYS A 24 24.13 8.02 -20.98
N GLU A 25 24.53 9.02 -21.75
CA GLU A 25 24.64 10.42 -21.30
C GLU A 25 23.29 11.03 -20.91
N CYS A 26 22.20 10.31 -21.16
CA CYS A 26 20.83 10.79 -21.02
C CYS A 26 20.29 10.69 -19.60
N GLY A 27 21.08 10.41 -18.58
CA GLY A 27 20.61 10.44 -17.21
C GLY A 27 19.15 9.99 -17.04
N PHE A 28 18.32 10.82 -16.51
CA PHE A 28 16.92 10.56 -16.24
C PHE A 28 15.99 10.18 -17.41
N LYS A 29 16.37 10.46 -18.65
CA LYS A 29 15.56 10.13 -19.84
C LYS A 29 15.77 8.71 -20.37
N MET A 30 16.65 7.95 -19.75
CA MET A 30 16.90 6.57 -20.17
C MET A 30 15.74 5.63 -19.99
N LEU A 31 14.75 6.02 -19.24
CA LEU A 31 13.68 5.11 -18.87
C LEU A 31 12.90 4.59 -20.07
N ASP A 32 12.86 5.32 -21.18
CA ASP A 32 11.99 4.95 -22.30
C ASP A 32 12.65 4.63 -23.64
N SER A 33 13.93 4.89 -23.86
CA SER A 33 14.44 4.81 -25.23
C SER A 33 15.86 4.27 -25.48
N CYS A 34 16.69 4.07 -24.47
CA CYS A 34 18.01 3.48 -24.63
C CYS A 34 18.05 2.05 -24.13
N PHE A 35 17.64 1.14 -24.98
CA PHE A 35 17.76 -0.29 -24.71
C PHE A 35 19.21 -0.74 -24.86
N LEU A 36 19.93 -0.80 -23.76
CA LEU A 36 21.03 -1.73 -23.70
C LEU A 36 20.43 -3.13 -23.76
N SER A 37 20.76 -3.90 -24.80
CA SER A 37 20.30 -5.28 -24.88
C SER A 37 20.70 -6.04 -23.62
N LYS A 38 19.92 -7.07 -23.22
CA LYS A 38 20.25 -7.94 -22.07
C LYS A 38 21.71 -8.38 -22.10
N ASN A 39 22.22 -8.77 -23.26
CA ASN A 39 23.59 -9.21 -23.42
C ASN A 39 24.60 -8.09 -23.12
N LYS A 40 24.33 -6.87 -23.53
CA LYS A 40 25.22 -5.73 -23.29
C LYS A 40 25.23 -5.29 -21.83
N MET A 41 24.07 -5.40 -21.15
CA MET A 41 24.02 -5.21 -19.70
C MET A 41 24.78 -6.28 -18.93
N LEU A 42 24.71 -7.54 -19.35
CA LEU A 42 25.50 -8.64 -18.78
C LEU A 42 27.02 -8.43 -18.99
N GLU A 43 27.45 -7.87 -20.11
CA GLU A 43 28.85 -7.49 -20.33
C GLU A 43 29.28 -6.39 -19.35
N ILE A 44 28.52 -5.32 -19.20
CA ILE A 44 28.80 -4.24 -18.26
C ILE A 44 28.85 -4.78 -16.83
N GLU A 45 27.92 -5.66 -16.45
CA GLU A 45 27.94 -6.33 -15.15
C GLU A 45 29.20 -7.18 -14.94
N LYS A 46 29.60 -7.91 -15.95
CA LYS A 46 30.81 -8.73 -15.92
C LYS A 46 32.05 -7.87 -15.72
N GLU A 47 32.14 -6.75 -16.44
CA GLU A 47 33.21 -5.77 -16.26
C GLU A 47 33.20 -5.12 -14.89
N ALA A 48 32.02 -4.70 -14.39
CA ALA A 48 31.88 -4.13 -13.06
C ALA A 48 32.23 -5.14 -11.95
N ASN A 49 31.96 -6.44 -12.16
CA ASN A 49 32.36 -7.49 -11.24
C ASN A 49 33.87 -7.74 -11.19
N ASN A 50 34.57 -7.43 -12.26
CA ASN A 50 36.05 -7.51 -12.32
C ASN A 50 36.70 -6.33 -11.60
N PHE A 51 35.99 -5.28 -11.28
CA PHE A 51 36.50 -4.16 -10.48
C PHE A 51 36.80 -4.65 -9.05
N ASN A 52 38.08 -4.91 -8.81
CA ASN A 52 38.50 -5.61 -7.59
C ASN A 52 38.76 -4.63 -6.44
N ILE A 53 37.72 -4.14 -5.80
CA ILE A 53 37.85 -3.41 -4.55
C ILE A 53 37.66 -4.41 -3.38
N PRO A 54 38.73 -4.81 -2.67
CA PRO A 54 38.67 -5.87 -1.66
C PRO A 54 37.65 -5.61 -0.54
N ILE A 55 37.46 -4.35 -0.14
CA ILE A 55 36.50 -3.94 0.89
C ILE A 55 35.05 -4.21 0.44
N ILE A 56 34.73 -3.97 -0.82
CA ILE A 56 33.38 -4.23 -1.37
C ILE A 56 33.12 -5.74 -1.37
N ARG A 57 34.11 -6.57 -1.69
CA ARG A 57 33.94 -8.04 -1.67
C ARG A 57 33.72 -8.61 -0.28
N SER A 58 34.41 -8.13 0.73
CA SER A 58 34.21 -8.61 2.12
C SER A 58 32.87 -8.19 2.68
N ASN A 59 32.45 -6.95 2.44
CA ASN A 59 31.16 -6.43 2.85
C ASN A 59 29.99 -7.05 2.07
N ARG A 60 30.18 -7.37 0.78
CA ARG A 60 29.20 -8.10 -0.02
C ARG A 60 28.81 -9.45 0.60
N LYS A 61 29.75 -10.19 1.14
CA LYS A 61 29.46 -11.47 1.80
C LYS A 61 28.55 -11.34 3.01
N LEU A 62 28.54 -10.19 3.68
CA LEU A 62 27.71 -9.92 4.85
C LEU A 62 26.28 -9.51 4.48
N VAL A 63 26.09 -8.83 3.33
CA VAL A 63 24.81 -8.19 2.98
C VAL A 63 24.19 -8.68 1.67
N THR A 64 24.78 -9.67 0.99
CA THR A 64 24.29 -10.15 -0.34
C THR A 64 23.40 -11.38 -0.27
N ALA A 65 22.99 -11.83 0.90
CA ALA A 65 21.88 -12.77 0.95
C ALA A 65 20.64 -12.05 0.41
N THR A 66 20.00 -12.63 -0.61
CA THR A 66 18.70 -12.12 -1.07
C THR A 66 17.67 -12.48 -0.01
N ASP A 67 17.50 -11.57 0.95
CA ASP A 67 16.56 -11.72 2.06
C ASP A 67 15.40 -10.71 1.99
N GLY A 68 15.30 -9.96 0.88
CA GLY A 68 14.25 -8.96 0.68
C GLY A 68 14.26 -7.83 1.72
N GLY A 69 15.41 -7.53 2.30
CA GLY A 69 15.56 -6.50 3.34
C GLY A 69 14.98 -6.89 4.70
N LEU A 70 14.76 -8.18 4.94
CA LEU A 70 14.13 -8.67 6.18
C LEU A 70 15.02 -8.54 7.42
N HIS A 71 16.33 -8.76 7.28
CA HIS A 71 17.26 -8.86 8.39
C HIS A 71 18.20 -7.67 8.54
N TYR A 72 18.56 -7.02 7.44
CA TYR A 72 19.57 -5.97 7.41
C TYR A 72 19.06 -4.74 6.68
N PRO A 73 18.15 -3.95 7.29
CA PRO A 73 17.69 -2.71 6.70
C PRO A 73 18.87 -1.73 6.55
N SER A 74 18.84 -0.94 5.51
CA SER A 74 19.87 0.08 5.23
C SER A 74 19.91 1.15 6.32
N CYS A 75 21.11 1.69 6.56
CA CYS A 75 21.29 2.84 7.44
C CYS A 75 20.87 4.18 6.80
N LEU A 76 20.31 4.16 5.59
CA LEU A 76 19.75 5.35 4.97
C LEU A 76 18.44 5.71 5.66
N VAL A 77 18.53 6.49 6.72
CA VAL A 77 17.37 6.93 7.49
C VAL A 77 16.78 8.18 6.86
N PHE A 78 15.58 8.05 6.33
CA PHE A 78 14.78 9.19 5.93
C PHE A 78 13.84 9.58 7.08
N ASN A 79 13.86 10.84 7.51
CA ASN A 79 12.94 11.37 8.51
C ASN A 79 12.04 12.42 7.87
N SER A 80 10.76 12.06 7.69
CA SER A 80 9.75 12.95 7.13
C SER A 80 9.18 13.96 8.12
N ALA A 81 9.55 13.89 9.41
CA ALA A 81 8.99 14.77 10.43
C ALA A 81 9.28 16.24 10.11
N TRP A 82 8.22 17.01 9.94
CA TRP A 82 8.32 18.45 9.91
C TRP A 82 8.34 18.98 11.34
N LYS A 83 9.15 19.99 11.62
CA LYS A 83 9.04 20.74 12.88
C LYS A 83 7.72 21.52 12.84
N VAL A 84 6.63 20.84 13.14
CA VAL A 84 5.37 21.49 13.49
C VAL A 84 5.56 22.04 14.89
N GLN A 85 5.03 23.25 15.17
CA GLN A 85 4.96 23.79 16.54
C GLN A 85 4.54 22.65 17.47
N GLN A 86 5.30 22.47 18.54
CA GLN A 86 5.06 21.44 19.54
C GLN A 86 3.56 21.40 19.85
N LEU A 87 2.87 20.40 19.30
CA LEU A 87 1.65 19.93 19.91
C LEU A 87 2.09 19.55 21.32
N GLU A 88 1.57 20.22 22.32
CA GLU A 88 1.84 19.95 23.73
C GLU A 88 1.79 18.42 23.88
N ASN A 89 2.85 17.87 24.49
CA ASN A 89 2.98 16.44 24.76
C ASN A 89 1.81 15.98 25.64
N GLU A 90 0.65 15.81 25.04
CA GLU A 90 -0.40 15.01 25.65
C GLU A 90 0.14 13.58 25.72
N PRO A 91 0.21 12.96 26.89
CA PRO A 91 0.66 11.58 27.01
C PRO A 91 -0.23 10.73 26.11
N ASN A 92 0.35 9.74 25.42
CA ASN A 92 -0.35 8.77 24.55
C ASN A 92 -1.65 8.30 25.20
N LYS A 93 -2.74 9.03 24.96
CA LYS A 93 -4.04 8.73 25.51
C LYS A 93 -4.63 7.61 24.65
N LYS A 94 -4.91 6.49 25.27
CA LYS A 94 -5.57 5.38 24.58
C LYS A 94 -6.84 5.90 23.89
N LEU A 95 -6.98 5.66 22.60
CA LEU A 95 -8.15 6.10 21.85
C LEU A 95 -9.43 5.49 22.42
N SER A 96 -10.48 6.31 22.44
CA SER A 96 -11.83 5.87 22.82
C SER A 96 -12.67 5.77 21.56
N PHE A 97 -13.01 4.55 21.18
CA PHE A 97 -13.82 4.31 19.99
C PHE A 97 -15.32 4.43 20.27
N PRO A 98 -16.11 4.98 19.34
CA PRO A 98 -17.57 5.02 19.49
C PRO A 98 -18.12 3.60 19.60
N SER A 99 -19.13 3.43 20.47
CA SER A 99 -19.78 2.15 20.68
C SER A 99 -21.14 2.16 19.97
N PRO A 100 -21.28 1.43 18.85
CA PRO A 100 -22.59 1.31 18.20
C PRO A 100 -23.60 0.70 19.18
N SER A 101 -24.80 1.29 19.28
CA SER A 101 -25.88 0.80 20.16
C SER A 101 -26.95 0.10 19.33
N GLY A 102 -27.64 -0.89 19.95
CA GLY A 102 -28.77 -1.57 19.34
C GLY A 102 -28.42 -2.48 18.15
N ILE A 103 -27.17 -2.91 18.04
CA ILE A 103 -26.72 -3.82 16.97
C ILE A 103 -27.45 -5.16 17.15
N GLN A 104 -28.09 -5.61 16.07
CA GLN A 104 -28.67 -6.94 15.96
C GLN A 104 -27.88 -7.75 14.95
N ARG A 105 -27.82 -9.06 15.17
CA ARG A 105 -27.20 -9.95 14.20
C ARG A 105 -28.02 -9.99 12.91
N PRO A 106 -27.43 -9.67 11.74
CA PRO A 106 -28.09 -9.85 10.45
C PRO A 106 -28.43 -11.33 10.18
N ASN A 107 -29.48 -11.55 9.37
CA ASN A 107 -29.89 -12.90 8.99
C ASN A 107 -29.01 -13.53 7.91
N SER A 108 -28.26 -12.73 7.15
CA SER A 108 -27.40 -13.23 6.08
C SER A 108 -25.92 -13.10 6.42
N ASP A 109 -25.13 -14.10 6.03
CA ASP A 109 -23.66 -14.09 6.13
C ASP A 109 -23.07 -12.92 5.33
N GLU A 110 -23.72 -12.54 4.23
CA GLU A 110 -23.29 -11.41 3.41
C GLU A 110 -23.41 -10.08 4.15
N ASP A 111 -24.53 -9.85 4.82
CA ASP A 111 -24.71 -8.63 5.62
C ASP A 111 -23.70 -8.56 6.75
N ILE A 112 -23.41 -9.69 7.40
CA ILE A 112 -22.34 -9.77 8.42
C ILE A 112 -20.98 -9.43 7.79
N ALA A 113 -20.67 -9.95 6.60
CA ALA A 113 -19.40 -9.73 5.93
C ALA A 113 -19.16 -8.24 5.55
N PHE A 114 -20.22 -7.45 5.43
CA PHE A 114 -20.13 -6.02 5.13
C PHE A 114 -20.30 -5.10 6.34
N MET A 115 -20.43 -5.63 7.56
CA MET A 115 -20.40 -4.83 8.79
C MET A 115 -19.02 -4.19 9.02
N SER A 116 -19.00 -3.06 9.72
CA SER A 116 -17.77 -2.41 10.18
C SER A 116 -17.11 -3.21 11.33
N ILE A 117 -15.84 -2.95 11.59
CA ILE A 117 -15.10 -3.56 12.71
C ILE A 117 -15.83 -3.32 14.04
N LEU A 118 -16.34 -2.10 14.28
CA LEU A 118 -17.05 -1.79 15.52
C LEU A 118 -18.36 -2.56 15.65
N GLU A 119 -19.11 -2.72 14.57
CA GLU A 119 -20.36 -3.50 14.56
C GLU A 119 -20.09 -4.98 14.81
N LEU A 120 -19.10 -5.56 14.13
CA LEU A 120 -18.65 -6.93 14.35
C LEU A 120 -18.18 -7.15 15.81
N GLY A 121 -17.39 -6.21 16.33
CA GLY A 121 -16.94 -6.22 17.72
C GLY A 121 -18.09 -6.17 18.73
N GLN A 122 -19.19 -5.46 18.42
CA GLN A 122 -20.40 -5.47 19.28
C GLN A 122 -21.14 -6.80 19.21
N LEU A 123 -21.24 -7.44 18.04
CA LEU A 123 -21.82 -8.78 17.95
C LEU A 123 -21.05 -9.78 18.80
N LEU A 124 -19.71 -9.75 18.77
CA LEU A 124 -18.85 -10.61 19.60
C LEU A 124 -19.06 -10.34 21.11
N LYS A 125 -19.01 -9.08 21.53
CA LYS A 125 -19.20 -8.67 22.93
C LYS A 125 -20.58 -9.01 23.48
N ALA A 126 -21.61 -8.97 22.63
CA ALA A 126 -22.97 -9.31 22.99
C ALA A 126 -23.27 -10.83 22.90
N ASN A 127 -22.26 -11.66 22.58
CA ASN A 127 -22.41 -13.09 22.31
C ASN A 127 -23.50 -13.41 21.25
N LEU A 128 -23.69 -12.51 20.28
CA LEU A 128 -24.58 -12.71 19.14
C LEU A 128 -23.92 -13.51 18.01
N ILE A 129 -22.61 -13.54 18.00
CA ILE A 129 -21.77 -14.37 17.16
C ILE A 129 -20.49 -14.73 17.92
N THR A 130 -19.87 -15.88 17.63
CA THR A 130 -18.53 -16.21 18.12
C THR A 130 -17.47 -15.82 17.10
N SER A 131 -16.21 -15.65 17.53
CA SER A 131 -15.09 -15.41 16.61
C SER A 131 -14.88 -16.61 15.68
N VAL A 132 -15.09 -17.84 16.16
CA VAL A 132 -15.05 -19.06 15.35
C VAL A 132 -16.10 -19.02 14.24
N GLU A 133 -17.33 -18.65 14.55
CA GLU A 133 -18.40 -18.54 13.56
C GLU A 133 -18.13 -17.41 12.56
N LEU A 134 -17.71 -16.24 13.04
CA LEU A 134 -17.34 -15.10 12.19
C LEU A 134 -16.21 -15.48 11.24
N THR A 135 -15.16 -16.14 11.73
CA THR A 135 -14.04 -16.66 10.94
C THR A 135 -14.53 -17.62 9.85
N GLY A 136 -15.46 -18.52 10.18
CA GLY A 136 -16.06 -19.45 9.21
C GLY A 136 -16.78 -18.75 8.06
N ILE A 137 -17.48 -17.64 8.33
CA ILE A 137 -18.14 -16.82 7.30
C ILE A 137 -17.11 -16.27 6.31
N PHE A 138 -16.02 -15.67 6.81
CA PHE A 138 -15.00 -15.09 5.94
C PHE A 138 -14.18 -16.16 5.19
N LEU A 139 -13.84 -17.27 5.82
CA LEU A 139 -13.18 -18.40 5.15
C LEU A 139 -14.02 -18.97 4.00
N LYS A 140 -15.33 -19.12 4.21
CA LYS A 140 -16.27 -19.55 3.16
C LYS A 140 -16.28 -18.57 1.99
N ARG A 141 -16.29 -17.26 2.25
CA ARG A 141 -16.26 -16.22 1.21
C ARG A 141 -14.91 -16.20 0.48
N LEU A 142 -13.78 -16.31 1.20
CA LEU A 142 -12.45 -16.40 0.59
C LEU A 142 -12.34 -17.60 -0.36
N LYS A 143 -12.82 -18.77 0.06
CA LYS A 143 -12.81 -19.99 -0.78
C LYS A 143 -13.71 -19.87 -2.02
N ARG A 144 -14.85 -19.17 -1.90
CA ARG A 144 -15.80 -18.98 -3.01
C ARG A 144 -15.30 -17.95 -4.03
N TYR A 145 -14.91 -16.78 -3.59
CA TYR A 145 -14.64 -15.63 -4.46
C TYR A 145 -13.15 -15.36 -4.69
N GLY A 146 -12.27 -15.86 -3.83
CA GLY A 146 -10.82 -15.72 -3.99
C GLY A 146 -10.31 -16.21 -5.35
N PRO A 147 -10.72 -17.40 -5.81
CA PRO A 147 -10.36 -17.89 -7.14
C PRO A 147 -10.94 -17.06 -8.30
N VAL A 148 -12.16 -16.51 -8.16
CA VAL A 148 -12.79 -15.64 -9.17
C VAL A 148 -12.03 -14.34 -9.32
N LEU A 149 -11.61 -13.77 -8.19
CA LEU A 149 -10.89 -12.48 -8.14
C LEU A 149 -9.37 -12.65 -8.29
N GLU A 150 -8.86 -13.87 -8.29
CA GLU A 150 -7.41 -14.16 -8.31
C GLU A 150 -6.66 -13.32 -7.25
N SER A 151 -7.22 -13.25 -6.02
CA SER A 151 -6.83 -12.29 -4.98
C SER A 151 -6.20 -12.90 -3.73
N VAL A 152 -6.17 -14.24 -3.63
CA VAL A 152 -5.71 -14.98 -2.45
C VAL A 152 -4.56 -15.91 -2.83
N ILE A 153 -3.45 -15.85 -2.10
CA ILE A 153 -2.31 -16.78 -2.26
C ILE A 153 -2.47 -17.98 -1.34
N THR A 154 -2.70 -17.73 -0.03
CA THR A 154 -2.80 -18.80 0.97
C THR A 154 -3.95 -18.52 1.92
N VAL A 155 -4.86 -19.47 2.10
CA VAL A 155 -5.85 -19.45 3.18
C VAL A 155 -5.23 -20.06 4.43
N THR A 156 -5.21 -19.32 5.54
CA THR A 156 -4.58 -19.73 6.80
C THR A 156 -5.59 -20.38 7.77
N GLU A 157 -6.39 -21.33 7.28
CA GLU A 157 -7.58 -21.86 7.96
C GLU A 157 -7.30 -22.41 9.36
N GLU A 158 -6.26 -23.25 9.50
CA GLU A 158 -5.92 -23.84 10.79
C GLU A 158 -5.52 -22.77 11.83
N LEU A 159 -4.67 -21.83 11.42
CA LEU A 159 -4.26 -20.71 12.25
C LEU A 159 -5.46 -19.82 12.61
N ALA A 160 -6.32 -19.55 11.63
CA ALA A 160 -7.51 -18.73 11.82
C ALA A 160 -8.45 -19.33 12.88
N TYR A 161 -8.77 -20.60 12.76
CA TYR A 161 -9.61 -21.26 13.78
C TYR A 161 -8.93 -21.38 15.15
N LYS A 162 -7.60 -21.54 15.19
CA LYS A 162 -6.86 -21.52 16.46
C LYS A 162 -6.99 -20.15 17.13
N GLN A 163 -6.68 -19.06 16.41
CA GLN A 163 -6.76 -17.70 16.93
C GLN A 163 -8.19 -17.30 17.30
N ALA A 164 -9.19 -17.72 16.51
CA ALA A 164 -10.60 -17.48 16.80
C ALA A 164 -11.06 -18.16 18.09
N LYS A 165 -10.66 -19.41 18.32
CA LYS A 165 -10.94 -20.12 19.59
C LYS A 165 -10.28 -19.45 20.78
N GLU A 166 -9.03 -19.00 20.63
CA GLU A 166 -8.31 -18.24 21.67
C GLU A 166 -9.04 -16.93 21.99
N ALA A 167 -9.56 -16.22 20.97
CA ALA A 167 -10.35 -15.00 21.15
C ALA A 167 -11.67 -15.29 21.90
N ASP A 168 -12.42 -16.30 21.49
CA ASP A 168 -13.67 -16.70 22.16
C ASP A 168 -13.43 -17.10 23.61
N GLN A 169 -12.34 -17.81 23.90
CA GLN A 169 -11.96 -18.18 25.27
C GLN A 169 -11.64 -16.94 26.12
N LEU A 170 -10.82 -16.01 25.62
CA LEU A 170 -10.50 -14.77 26.31
C LEU A 170 -11.75 -13.96 26.63
N LEU A 171 -12.69 -13.89 25.67
CA LEU A 171 -13.96 -13.18 25.87
C LEU A 171 -14.82 -13.85 26.95
N ALA A 172 -14.89 -15.19 26.97
CA ALA A 172 -15.59 -15.96 28.00
C ALA A 172 -14.97 -15.76 29.41
N GLU A 173 -13.65 -15.50 29.47
CA GLU A 173 -12.94 -15.13 30.70
C GLU A 173 -13.11 -13.65 31.09
N GLY A 174 -13.90 -12.88 30.34
CA GLY A 174 -14.12 -11.45 30.56
C GLY A 174 -12.98 -10.55 30.08
N LYS A 175 -12.04 -11.08 29.27
CA LYS A 175 -10.91 -10.36 28.72
C LYS A 175 -11.20 -9.92 27.28
N TYR A 176 -11.39 -8.63 27.08
CA TYR A 176 -11.57 -8.03 25.77
C TYR A 176 -10.36 -7.18 25.40
N LEU A 177 -9.64 -7.54 24.33
CA LEU A 177 -8.37 -6.93 23.95
C LEU A 177 -8.51 -5.60 23.19
N GLY A 178 -9.70 -5.27 22.74
CA GLY A 178 -9.99 -4.05 21.98
C GLY A 178 -10.78 -4.30 20.70
N PRO A 179 -10.99 -3.29 19.86
CA PRO A 179 -11.88 -3.38 18.69
C PRO A 179 -11.54 -4.49 17.70
N LEU A 180 -10.26 -4.90 17.60
CA LEU A 180 -9.82 -5.97 16.72
C LEU A 180 -9.92 -7.37 17.32
N HIS A 181 -10.35 -7.50 18.57
CA HIS A 181 -10.49 -8.79 19.24
C HIS A 181 -11.45 -9.73 18.50
N GLY A 182 -10.94 -10.86 18.02
CA GLY A 182 -11.69 -11.86 17.29
C GLY A 182 -12.08 -11.48 15.85
N ILE A 183 -11.58 -10.37 15.33
CA ILE A 183 -11.89 -9.86 13.98
C ILE A 183 -10.97 -10.49 12.93
N PRO A 184 -11.53 -11.13 11.88
CA PRO A 184 -10.75 -11.67 10.77
C PRO A 184 -10.07 -10.59 9.92
N TYR A 185 -8.89 -10.90 9.36
CA TYR A 185 -8.17 -9.98 8.47
C TYR A 185 -7.24 -10.72 7.50
N GLY A 186 -6.77 -9.98 6.47
CA GLY A 186 -5.79 -10.47 5.52
C GLY A 186 -4.48 -9.69 5.52
N LEU A 187 -3.38 -10.36 5.16
CA LEU A 187 -2.06 -9.75 5.01
C LEU A 187 -1.58 -9.83 3.57
N LYS A 188 -1.09 -8.74 3.02
CA LYS A 188 -0.33 -8.76 1.75
C LYS A 188 0.84 -9.74 1.85
N ASP A 189 1.05 -10.54 0.82
CA ASP A 189 1.99 -11.67 0.87
C ASP A 189 3.47 -11.30 0.71
N ILE A 190 3.82 -10.07 1.08
CA ILE A 190 5.18 -9.63 1.37
C ILE A 190 5.48 -9.61 2.87
N ILE A 191 4.46 -9.84 3.70
CA ILE A 191 4.52 -9.79 5.17
C ILE A 191 4.70 -11.21 5.69
N SER A 192 5.79 -11.46 6.40
CA SER A 192 6.16 -12.77 6.90
C SER A 192 5.25 -13.24 8.05
N VAL A 193 4.82 -14.50 7.95
CA VAL A 193 4.10 -15.23 8.99
C VAL A 193 4.74 -16.62 9.14
N PRO A 194 5.22 -17.01 10.33
CA PRO A 194 5.86 -18.30 10.51
C PRO A 194 4.98 -19.47 10.11
N ASN A 195 5.57 -20.52 9.58
CA ASN A 195 4.94 -21.76 9.13
C ASN A 195 4.01 -21.62 7.89
N TYR A 196 3.90 -20.44 7.31
CA TYR A 196 3.18 -20.19 6.07
C TYR A 196 4.12 -19.66 5.00
N THR A 197 3.82 -19.98 3.74
CA THR A 197 4.57 -19.42 2.63
C THR A 197 4.44 -17.90 2.61
N THR A 198 5.52 -17.23 2.24
CA THR A 198 5.55 -15.79 1.96
C THR A 198 6.25 -15.64 0.62
N THR A 199 5.44 -15.61 -0.42
CA THR A 199 5.87 -15.88 -1.80
C THR A 199 6.33 -14.62 -2.54
N TRP A 200 6.07 -13.45 -1.98
CA TRP A 200 6.26 -12.16 -2.64
C TRP A 200 5.58 -12.05 -4.02
N GLY A 201 4.59 -12.93 -4.28
CA GLY A 201 3.86 -13.00 -5.55
C GLY A 201 4.65 -13.57 -6.72
N SER A 202 5.89 -14.01 -6.52
CA SER A 202 6.82 -14.40 -7.58
C SER A 202 7.08 -15.90 -7.63
N THR A 203 7.16 -16.45 -8.84
CA THR A 203 7.52 -17.86 -9.11
C THR A 203 8.81 -18.25 -8.42
N SER A 204 9.83 -17.38 -8.44
CA SER A 204 11.13 -17.65 -7.79
C SER A 204 11.03 -17.90 -6.28
N PHE A 205 9.96 -17.44 -5.63
CA PHE A 205 9.78 -17.49 -4.17
C PHE A 205 8.47 -18.19 -3.75
N LYS A 206 7.75 -18.83 -4.67
CA LYS A 206 6.41 -19.43 -4.40
C LYS A 206 6.37 -20.43 -3.25
N ASP A 207 7.47 -21.12 -3.01
CA ASP A 207 7.58 -22.15 -1.95
C ASP A 207 8.37 -21.64 -0.72
N GLN A 208 8.66 -20.33 -0.67
CA GLN A 208 9.45 -19.74 0.41
C GLN A 208 8.66 -19.70 1.72
N VAL A 209 9.22 -20.32 2.76
CA VAL A 209 8.76 -20.19 4.14
C VAL A 209 9.80 -19.42 4.93
N LEU A 210 9.38 -18.32 5.56
CA LEU A 210 10.24 -17.48 6.40
C LEU A 210 9.89 -17.75 7.87
N ASP A 211 10.88 -18.19 8.65
CA ASP A 211 10.71 -18.38 10.10
C ASP A 211 10.91 -17.04 10.83
N MET A 212 10.06 -16.09 10.47
CA MET A 212 10.07 -14.73 11.02
C MET A 212 8.65 -14.25 11.24
N GLU A 213 8.39 -13.72 12.41
CA GLU A 213 7.14 -13.08 12.76
C GLU A 213 7.23 -11.57 12.50
N ALA A 214 6.59 -11.08 11.44
CA ALA A 214 6.64 -9.66 11.10
C ALA A 214 6.07 -8.78 12.22
N TRP A 215 6.64 -7.58 12.39
CA TRP A 215 6.20 -6.61 13.41
C TRP A 215 4.70 -6.36 13.35
N VAL A 216 4.17 -6.03 12.18
CA VAL A 216 2.74 -5.73 12.00
C VAL A 216 1.85 -6.94 12.33
N TYR A 217 2.30 -8.16 12.02
CA TYR A 217 1.60 -9.39 12.40
C TYR A 217 1.60 -9.58 13.92
N LYS A 218 2.73 -9.36 14.60
CA LYS A 218 2.81 -9.40 16.08
C LYS A 218 1.83 -8.42 16.73
N ARG A 219 1.74 -7.20 16.19
CA ARG A 219 0.84 -6.16 16.68
C ARG A 219 -0.62 -6.58 16.56
N LEU A 220 -1.04 -7.06 15.39
CA LEU A 220 -2.42 -7.53 15.15
C LEU A 220 -2.77 -8.76 15.98
N LYS A 221 -1.85 -9.72 16.09
CA LYS A 221 -2.00 -10.89 16.97
C LYS A 221 -2.19 -10.47 18.44
N SER A 222 -1.40 -9.50 18.92
CA SER A 222 -1.54 -8.97 20.28
C SER A 222 -2.87 -8.24 20.51
N ALA A 223 -3.45 -7.64 19.46
CA ALA A 223 -4.78 -7.04 19.49
C ALA A 223 -5.92 -8.07 19.40
N GLY A 224 -5.60 -9.36 19.28
CA GLY A 224 -6.56 -10.45 19.17
C GLY A 224 -7.19 -10.63 17.80
N ALA A 225 -6.64 -10.03 16.74
CA ALA A 225 -7.14 -10.19 15.39
C ALA A 225 -6.81 -11.58 14.82
N VAL A 226 -7.66 -12.08 13.92
CA VAL A 226 -7.60 -13.44 13.37
C VAL A 226 -7.13 -13.40 11.92
N LEU A 227 -5.94 -13.93 11.64
CA LEU A 227 -5.40 -14.00 10.27
C LEU A 227 -6.10 -15.12 9.48
N VAL A 228 -6.84 -14.75 8.43
CA VAL A 228 -7.58 -15.72 7.59
C VAL A 228 -6.91 -16.00 6.25
N ALA A 229 -6.07 -15.08 5.75
CA ALA A 229 -5.40 -15.29 4.46
C ALA A 229 -4.15 -14.42 4.28
N LYS A 230 -3.20 -14.96 3.48
CA LYS A 230 -2.16 -14.20 2.78
C LYS A 230 -2.71 -13.81 1.42
N LEU A 231 -2.76 -12.51 1.15
CA LEU A 231 -3.42 -11.91 0.00
C LEU A 231 -2.42 -11.53 -1.08
N VAL A 232 -2.86 -11.57 -2.32
CA VAL A 232 -2.01 -11.31 -3.47
C VAL A 232 -1.30 -9.96 -3.38
N THR A 233 0.00 -10.02 -3.59
CA THR A 233 0.82 -8.90 -4.04
C THR A 233 1.15 -9.13 -5.51
N GLY A 234 1.21 -8.09 -6.33
CA GLY A 234 1.90 -8.22 -7.60
C GLY A 234 3.34 -8.69 -7.37
N SER A 235 3.89 -9.43 -8.32
CA SER A 235 5.19 -10.07 -8.17
C SER A 235 6.26 -9.08 -7.73
N LEU A 236 6.99 -9.42 -6.66
CA LEU A 236 7.95 -8.54 -5.97
C LEU A 236 7.40 -7.12 -5.75
N ALA A 237 6.11 -7.05 -5.39
CA ALA A 237 5.36 -5.82 -5.14
C ALA A 237 5.30 -4.84 -6.34
N TYR A 238 5.24 -5.34 -7.57
CA TYR A 238 4.98 -4.58 -8.79
C TYR A 238 3.61 -4.93 -9.37
N ASP A 239 2.74 -3.93 -9.60
CA ASP A 239 1.41 -4.05 -10.18
C ASP A 239 0.56 -5.21 -9.59
N ASP A 240 -0.28 -5.89 -10.37
CA ASP A 240 -1.24 -6.92 -9.94
C ASP A 240 -1.03 -8.31 -10.58
N ILE A 241 0.06 -8.48 -11.36
CA ILE A 241 0.45 -9.75 -11.96
C ILE A 241 1.26 -10.56 -10.94
N TRP A 242 0.91 -11.82 -10.74
CA TRP A 242 1.58 -12.75 -9.84
C TRP A 242 1.60 -14.17 -10.44
N PHE A 243 2.34 -15.10 -9.87
CA PHE A 243 2.49 -16.45 -10.44
C PHE A 243 1.17 -17.23 -10.62
N GLY A 244 0.09 -16.82 -9.99
CA GLY A 244 -1.24 -17.48 -10.12
C GLY A 244 -2.20 -16.74 -11.06
N GLY A 245 -1.79 -15.64 -11.69
CA GLY A 245 -2.63 -14.89 -12.60
C GLY A 245 -2.57 -13.37 -12.42
N ARG A 246 -3.70 -12.70 -12.46
CA ARG A 246 -3.81 -11.24 -12.32
C ARG A 246 -5.07 -10.85 -11.57
N THR A 247 -4.92 -10.19 -10.43
CA THR A 247 -6.02 -9.88 -9.51
C THR A 247 -7.08 -8.98 -10.15
N ARG A 248 -8.35 -9.33 -9.94
CA ARG A 248 -9.52 -8.68 -10.54
C ARG A 248 -10.09 -7.58 -9.65
N ASN A 249 -10.71 -6.59 -10.32
CA ASN A 249 -11.50 -5.55 -9.68
C ASN A 249 -12.92 -6.08 -9.35
N PRO A 250 -13.34 -6.11 -8.06
CA PRO A 250 -14.67 -6.64 -7.70
C PRO A 250 -15.85 -5.87 -8.28
N TRP A 251 -15.66 -4.59 -8.64
CA TRP A 251 -16.70 -3.76 -9.27
C TRP A 251 -16.91 -4.11 -10.75
N ASN A 252 -15.86 -4.61 -11.38
CA ASN A 252 -15.89 -5.11 -12.74
C ASN A 252 -14.81 -6.19 -12.89
N ILE A 253 -15.19 -7.45 -12.79
CA ILE A 253 -14.25 -8.58 -12.82
C ILE A 253 -13.53 -8.77 -14.17
N GLU A 254 -13.94 -8.07 -15.23
CA GLU A 254 -13.20 -8.02 -16.49
C GLU A 254 -12.01 -7.06 -16.43
N GLU A 255 -11.97 -6.19 -15.42
CA GLU A 255 -10.86 -5.28 -15.14
C GLU A 255 -9.96 -5.83 -14.04
N TYR A 256 -8.73 -5.32 -14.01
CA TYR A 256 -7.76 -5.65 -12.99
C TYR A 256 -7.78 -4.64 -11.84
N SER A 257 -7.33 -5.10 -10.67
CA SER A 257 -7.35 -4.30 -9.44
C SER A 257 -6.28 -3.21 -9.40
N THR A 258 -5.29 -3.25 -10.30
CA THR A 258 -4.00 -2.60 -10.10
C THR A 258 -3.29 -3.07 -8.81
N GLY A 259 -2.11 -2.55 -8.51
CA GLY A 259 -1.34 -3.05 -7.36
C GLY A 259 -0.36 -2.02 -6.78
N SER A 260 0.57 -2.51 -5.97
CA SER A 260 0.86 -3.94 -5.75
C SER A 260 0.07 -4.56 -4.59
N SER A 261 -0.69 -3.80 -3.80
CA SER A 261 -1.60 -4.37 -2.79
C SER A 261 -2.93 -4.83 -3.43
N ALA A 262 -2.82 -5.63 -4.48
CA ALA A 262 -3.92 -6.09 -5.31
C ALA A 262 -4.96 -6.89 -4.51
N GLY A 263 -4.52 -7.95 -3.84
CA GLY A 263 -5.38 -8.78 -2.98
C GLY A 263 -5.97 -8.02 -1.79
N PRO A 264 -5.21 -7.22 -1.02
CA PRO A 264 -5.77 -6.37 0.04
C PRO A 264 -6.93 -5.49 -0.41
N ALA A 265 -6.80 -4.81 -1.54
CA ALA A 265 -7.88 -3.96 -2.06
C ALA A 265 -9.08 -4.77 -2.55
N SER A 266 -8.83 -5.79 -3.39
CA SER A 266 -9.88 -6.62 -3.98
C SER A 266 -10.67 -7.38 -2.90
N CYS A 267 -9.99 -8.06 -1.97
CA CYS A 267 -10.65 -8.82 -0.90
C CYS A 267 -11.46 -7.93 0.05
N THR A 268 -10.95 -6.75 0.41
CA THR A 268 -11.67 -5.80 1.28
C THR A 268 -12.91 -5.24 0.59
N ALA A 269 -12.80 -4.86 -0.70
CA ALA A 269 -13.93 -4.38 -1.50
C ALA A 269 -15.03 -5.43 -1.62
N ALA A 270 -14.65 -6.68 -1.85
CA ALA A 270 -15.57 -7.81 -2.04
C ALA A 270 -16.15 -8.37 -0.72
N GLY A 271 -15.77 -7.83 0.43
CA GLY A 271 -16.20 -8.35 1.73
C GLY A 271 -15.68 -9.76 2.02
N LEU A 272 -14.49 -10.10 1.53
CA LEU A 272 -13.80 -11.36 1.85
C LEU A 272 -13.00 -11.26 3.15
N VAL A 273 -12.68 -10.05 3.56
CA VAL A 273 -12.11 -9.70 4.87
C VAL A 273 -12.69 -8.35 5.33
N PRO A 274 -12.85 -8.12 6.64
CA PRO A 274 -13.23 -6.81 7.18
C PRO A 274 -12.19 -5.73 6.87
N PHE A 275 -10.91 -6.09 6.99
CA PHE A 275 -9.77 -5.24 6.66
C PHE A 275 -8.58 -6.07 6.20
N ALA A 276 -7.64 -5.40 5.55
CA ALA A 276 -6.37 -5.99 5.18
C ALA A 276 -5.21 -5.01 5.39
N ILE A 277 -3.99 -5.54 5.49
CA ILE A 277 -2.77 -4.73 5.49
C ILE A 277 -2.10 -4.85 4.13
N GLY A 278 -1.85 -3.70 3.52
CA GLY A 278 -1.05 -3.56 2.32
C GLY A 278 0.21 -2.74 2.54
N SER A 279 0.91 -2.43 1.46
CA SER A 279 2.13 -1.62 1.48
C SER A 279 2.15 -0.65 0.32
N GLU A 280 2.89 0.45 0.50
CA GLU A 280 3.19 1.38 -0.59
C GLU A 280 4.63 1.85 -0.55
N THR A 281 5.30 1.68 -1.68
CA THR A 281 6.55 2.35 -2.04
C THR A 281 6.20 3.55 -2.92
N SER A 282 5.35 3.32 -3.94
CA SER A 282 5.00 4.26 -4.99
C SER A 282 3.61 3.91 -5.57
N GLY A 283 2.54 4.33 -4.89
CA GLY A 283 1.16 4.14 -5.34
C GLY A 283 0.52 2.80 -4.98
N SER A 284 1.23 1.88 -4.33
CA SER A 284 0.74 0.51 -4.09
C SER A 284 -0.36 0.37 -3.02
N ILE A 285 -0.78 1.45 -2.36
CA ILE A 285 -2.01 1.57 -1.57
C ILE A 285 -3.02 2.39 -2.35
N THR A 286 -2.61 3.56 -2.83
CA THR A 286 -3.55 4.54 -3.40
C THR A 286 -4.17 4.06 -4.71
N TYR A 287 -3.40 3.45 -5.61
CA TYR A 287 -3.93 2.92 -6.88
C TYR A 287 -4.95 1.80 -6.69
N PRO A 288 -4.62 0.67 -6.00
CA PRO A 288 -5.58 -0.41 -5.84
C PRO A 288 -6.77 -0.01 -4.96
N ALA A 289 -6.59 0.87 -3.96
CA ALA A 289 -7.71 1.40 -3.19
C ALA A 289 -8.67 2.19 -4.06
N SER A 290 -8.15 3.05 -4.93
CA SER A 290 -8.95 3.83 -5.87
C SER A 290 -9.66 2.93 -6.88
N ARG A 291 -8.95 1.96 -7.45
CA ARG A 291 -9.50 1.06 -8.46
C ARG A 291 -10.60 0.16 -7.91
N CYS A 292 -10.43 -0.34 -6.68
CA CYS A 292 -11.40 -1.21 -6.02
C CYS A 292 -12.43 -0.45 -5.18
N GLY A 293 -12.37 0.88 -5.12
CA GLY A 293 -13.36 1.72 -4.43
C GLY A 293 -13.43 1.46 -2.92
N VAL A 294 -12.28 1.28 -2.27
CA VAL A 294 -12.19 1.08 -0.82
C VAL A 294 -11.53 2.26 -0.12
N THR A 295 -11.85 2.43 1.15
CA THR A 295 -11.12 3.37 2.01
C THR A 295 -9.79 2.75 2.41
N ALA A 296 -8.70 3.46 2.16
CA ALA A 296 -7.37 3.01 2.58
C ALA A 296 -6.54 4.18 3.08
N LEU A 297 -5.62 3.89 3.99
CA LEU A 297 -4.66 4.87 4.50
C LEU A 297 -3.24 4.45 4.09
N ARG A 298 -2.55 5.32 3.36
CA ARG A 298 -1.10 5.33 3.34
C ARG A 298 -0.63 6.25 4.46
N PRO A 299 -0.09 5.70 5.55
CA PRO A 299 0.27 6.54 6.70
C PRO A 299 1.55 7.33 6.45
N THR A 300 1.85 8.24 7.35
CA THR A 300 3.14 8.92 7.43
C THR A 300 4.28 7.90 7.42
N PHE A 301 5.35 8.21 6.66
CA PHE A 301 6.55 7.36 6.64
C PHE A 301 7.13 7.15 8.05
N GLY A 302 7.40 5.92 8.40
CA GLY A 302 7.91 5.52 9.71
C GLY A 302 6.86 5.39 10.82
N ALA A 303 5.56 5.56 10.52
CA ALA A 303 4.50 5.36 11.50
C ALA A 303 4.28 3.90 11.88
N VAL A 304 4.58 2.97 10.97
CA VAL A 304 4.44 1.52 11.16
C VAL A 304 5.78 0.84 10.90
N GLY A 305 6.20 -0.01 11.84
CA GLY A 305 7.43 -0.81 11.69
C GLY A 305 7.32 -1.86 10.59
N ARG A 306 8.45 -2.16 9.92
CA ARG A 306 8.52 -2.99 8.71
C ARG A 306 9.36 -4.25 8.88
N THR A 307 9.85 -4.57 10.08
CA THR A 307 10.58 -5.81 10.32
C THR A 307 9.75 -7.02 9.89
N GLY A 308 10.35 -7.91 9.11
CA GLY A 308 9.69 -9.09 8.55
C GLY A 308 8.83 -8.80 7.31
N VAL A 309 9.03 -7.66 6.65
CA VAL A 309 8.36 -7.29 5.41
C VAL A 309 9.39 -7.18 4.29
N MET A 310 9.12 -7.77 3.14
CA MET A 310 9.96 -7.59 1.95
C MET A 310 10.05 -6.10 1.61
N SER A 311 11.27 -5.59 1.47
CA SER A 311 11.50 -4.19 1.10
C SER A 311 11.68 -4.03 -0.42
N ILE A 312 11.11 -2.97 -0.94
CA ILE A 312 11.47 -2.41 -2.25
C ILE A 312 12.45 -1.27 -2.04
N ALA A 313 12.06 -0.29 -1.24
CA ALA A 313 12.91 0.87 -0.95
C ALA A 313 12.71 1.30 0.51
N GLU A 314 13.76 1.13 1.33
CA GLU A 314 13.69 1.41 2.77
C GLU A 314 13.31 2.84 3.08
N SER A 315 13.66 3.77 2.20
CA SER A 315 13.34 5.18 2.36
C SER A 315 11.94 5.58 1.87
N LEU A 316 11.19 4.63 1.29
CA LEU A 316 9.86 4.88 0.70
C LEU A 316 8.77 3.97 1.25
N ASP A 317 9.09 2.73 1.65
CA ASP A 317 8.09 1.72 2.02
C ASP A 317 7.29 2.08 3.26
N LYS A 318 5.98 1.91 3.16
CA LYS A 318 5.00 2.11 4.23
C LYS A 318 3.99 0.97 4.25
N LEU A 319 3.54 0.57 5.43
CA LEU A 319 2.41 -0.35 5.61
C LEU A 319 1.17 0.45 5.99
N GLY A 320 0.01 0.06 5.44
CA GLY A 320 -1.23 0.73 5.78
C GLY A 320 -2.47 -0.14 5.60
N PRO A 321 -3.57 0.24 6.28
CA PRO A 321 -4.82 -0.48 6.25
C PRO A 321 -5.63 -0.23 4.97
N PHE A 322 -6.27 -1.29 4.49
CA PHE A 322 -7.40 -1.29 3.57
C PHE A 322 -8.65 -1.64 4.36
N CYS A 323 -9.63 -0.76 4.36
CA CYS A 323 -10.88 -0.89 5.08
C CYS A 323 -12.04 -0.44 4.19
N ARG A 324 -13.28 -0.64 4.63
CA ARG A 324 -14.43 -0.07 3.91
C ARG A 324 -14.78 1.34 4.37
N ASN A 325 -14.37 1.74 5.56
CA ASN A 325 -14.62 3.08 6.09
C ASN A 325 -13.41 3.63 6.86
N SER A 326 -13.39 4.93 7.10
CA SER A 326 -12.27 5.63 7.74
C SER A 326 -12.17 5.36 9.25
N VAL A 327 -13.26 5.04 9.93
CA VAL A 327 -13.23 4.65 11.35
C VAL A 327 -12.46 3.35 11.53
N ASP A 328 -12.69 2.38 10.65
CA ASP A 328 -11.95 1.12 10.65
C ASP A 328 -10.45 1.34 10.36
N CYS A 329 -10.11 2.30 9.47
CA CYS A 329 -8.71 2.68 9.26
C CYS A 329 -8.06 3.27 10.53
N VAL A 330 -8.78 4.07 11.32
CA VAL A 330 -8.29 4.58 12.62
C VAL A 330 -7.99 3.42 13.57
N ILE A 331 -8.92 2.47 13.69
CA ILE A 331 -8.79 1.31 14.59
C ILE A 331 -7.55 0.48 14.22
N VAL A 332 -7.39 0.19 12.92
CA VAL A 332 -6.29 -0.63 12.45
C VAL A 332 -4.95 0.10 12.60
N LEU A 333 -4.90 1.40 12.25
CA LEU A 333 -3.67 2.18 12.43
C LEU A 333 -3.27 2.25 13.92
N ASP A 334 -4.19 2.50 14.83
CA ASP A 334 -3.92 2.52 16.28
C ASP A 334 -3.29 1.20 16.75
N ALA A 335 -3.74 0.07 16.21
CA ALA A 335 -3.19 -1.24 16.56
C ALA A 335 -1.78 -1.49 16.01
N ILE A 336 -1.46 -1.02 14.78
CA ILE A 336 -0.21 -1.38 14.10
C ILE A 336 0.88 -0.32 14.16
N GLN A 337 0.56 0.92 14.53
CA GLN A 337 1.55 2.01 14.63
C GLN A 337 2.51 1.81 15.81
N GLY A 338 3.63 2.52 15.74
CA GLY A 338 4.61 2.61 16.81
C GLY A 338 6.02 2.25 16.36
N LYS A 339 6.97 2.52 17.25
CA LYS A 339 8.38 2.24 17.01
C LYS A 339 8.65 0.75 17.08
N ASP A 340 9.17 0.21 16.00
CA ASP A 340 9.74 -1.12 15.91
C ASP A 340 11.24 -1.02 16.25
N PRO A 341 11.73 -1.71 17.27
CA PRO A 341 13.14 -1.61 17.68
C PRO A 341 14.12 -2.09 16.59
N ASP A 342 13.67 -2.96 15.70
CA ASP A 342 14.49 -3.54 14.64
C ASP A 342 14.37 -2.79 13.29
N ASP A 343 13.44 -1.82 13.16
CA ASP A 343 13.32 -0.91 12.02
C ASP A 343 13.75 0.51 12.42
N VAL A 344 14.99 0.86 12.06
CA VAL A 344 15.60 2.16 12.41
C VAL A 344 14.85 3.37 11.82
N SER A 345 14.01 3.18 10.82
CA SER A 345 13.21 4.24 10.21
C SER A 345 11.86 4.42 10.91
N SER A 346 11.44 3.46 11.73
CA SER A 346 10.19 3.56 12.48
C SER A 346 10.31 4.53 13.66
N ARG A 347 9.23 5.23 13.94
CA ARG A 347 9.19 6.30 14.95
C ARG A 347 7.97 6.17 15.86
N ASP A 348 8.11 6.60 17.11
CA ASP A 348 6.95 6.88 17.96
C ASP A 348 6.35 8.21 17.52
N ILE A 349 5.32 8.14 16.68
CA ILE A 349 4.56 9.30 16.23
C ILE A 349 3.36 9.43 17.15
N PRO A 350 3.19 10.57 17.84
CA PRO A 350 1.99 10.81 18.64
C PRO A 350 0.75 10.76 17.73
N PHE A 351 -0.13 9.80 17.97
CA PHE A 351 -1.38 9.69 17.24
C PHE A 351 -2.49 10.37 18.02
N SER A 352 -2.75 11.63 17.67
CA SER A 352 -3.85 12.38 18.25
C SER A 352 -5.19 11.76 17.87
N ASP A 353 -6.17 11.89 18.75
CA ASP A 353 -7.49 11.29 18.57
C ASP A 353 -8.26 11.93 17.39
N PRO A 354 -8.48 11.21 16.26
CA PRO A 354 -9.20 11.75 15.12
C PRO A 354 -10.66 12.10 15.42
N PHE A 355 -11.26 11.46 16.44
CA PHE A 355 -12.66 11.73 16.85
C PHE A 355 -12.80 13.05 17.60
N SER A 356 -11.71 13.58 18.16
CA SER A 356 -11.69 14.87 18.89
C SER A 356 -11.37 16.06 17.99
N VAL A 357 -11.01 15.84 16.73
CA VAL A 357 -10.68 16.91 15.79
C VAL A 357 -11.93 17.71 15.41
N ASP A 358 -11.93 19.00 15.76
CA ASP A 358 -12.96 19.95 15.31
C ASP A 358 -12.67 20.39 13.87
N VAL A 359 -13.27 19.71 12.89
CA VAL A 359 -13.03 19.96 11.47
C VAL A 359 -13.43 21.38 11.04
N THR A 360 -14.27 22.07 11.80
CA THR A 360 -14.68 23.46 11.50
C THR A 360 -13.58 24.49 11.72
N LYS A 361 -12.54 24.10 12.44
CA LYS A 361 -11.34 24.93 12.67
C LYS A 361 -10.23 24.71 11.64
N LEU A 362 -10.41 23.70 10.77
CA LEU A 362 -9.42 23.38 9.75
C LEU A 362 -9.57 24.26 8.52
N THR A 363 -8.43 24.66 7.97
CA THR A 363 -8.33 25.22 6.61
C THR A 363 -7.82 24.12 5.69
N VAL A 364 -8.67 23.68 4.75
CA VAL A 364 -8.39 22.58 3.84
C VAL A 364 -8.29 23.09 2.41
N GLY A 365 -7.15 22.81 1.77
CA GLY A 365 -6.92 23.13 0.37
C GLY A 365 -7.64 22.16 -0.55
N TYR A 366 -7.99 22.60 -1.75
CA TYR A 366 -8.38 21.71 -2.83
C TYR A 366 -7.60 22.05 -4.09
N LEU A 367 -7.07 21.02 -4.75
CA LEU A 367 -6.35 21.14 -6.01
C LEU A 367 -7.32 21.32 -7.18
N GLU A 368 -6.82 21.74 -8.33
CA GLU A 368 -7.63 21.96 -9.52
C GLU A 368 -8.38 20.68 -9.98
N ASP A 369 -7.78 19.52 -9.76
CA ASP A 369 -8.35 18.21 -10.10
C ASP A 369 -9.16 17.56 -8.96
N ALA A 370 -9.47 18.30 -7.90
CA ALA A 370 -10.24 17.79 -6.77
C ALA A 370 -11.71 17.54 -7.16
N GLU A 371 -12.27 16.45 -6.63
CA GLU A 371 -13.70 16.16 -6.76
C GLU A 371 -14.52 17.22 -6.00
N MET A 372 -15.19 18.12 -6.75
CA MET A 372 -15.90 19.26 -6.17
C MET A 372 -17.06 18.85 -5.27
N GLU A 373 -17.66 17.68 -5.45
CA GLU A 373 -18.66 17.15 -4.52
C GLU A 373 -18.09 16.99 -3.12
N VAL A 374 -16.85 16.48 -2.99
CA VAL A 374 -16.17 16.34 -1.70
C VAL A 374 -15.92 17.70 -1.06
N VAL A 375 -15.51 18.69 -1.86
CA VAL A 375 -15.31 20.07 -1.39
C VAL A 375 -16.62 20.63 -0.82
N HIS A 376 -17.73 20.51 -1.57
CA HIS A 376 -19.04 21.01 -1.11
C HIS A 376 -19.53 20.28 0.14
N VAL A 377 -19.36 18.96 0.22
CA VAL A 377 -19.75 18.18 1.39
C VAL A 377 -18.97 18.65 2.62
N LEU A 378 -17.64 18.82 2.53
CA LEU A 378 -16.84 19.30 3.64
C LEU A 378 -17.17 20.75 4.02
N GLN A 379 -17.44 21.61 3.05
CA GLN A 379 -17.95 22.98 3.32
C GLN A 379 -19.27 22.94 4.12
N SER A 380 -20.18 22.03 3.75
CA SER A 380 -21.45 21.86 4.48
C SER A 380 -21.25 21.38 5.93
N LYS A 381 -20.12 20.76 6.22
CA LYS A 381 -19.69 20.36 7.58
C LYS A 381 -18.97 21.49 8.33
N GLY A 382 -18.86 22.68 7.71
CA GLY A 382 -18.21 23.86 8.30
C GLY A 382 -16.69 23.93 8.10
N VAL A 383 -16.10 23.06 7.28
CA VAL A 383 -14.66 23.11 6.95
C VAL A 383 -14.39 24.35 6.07
N ASN A 384 -13.34 25.09 6.39
CA ASN A 384 -12.88 26.22 5.57
C ASN A 384 -12.12 25.67 4.35
N MET A 385 -12.79 25.62 3.19
CA MET A 385 -12.21 25.10 1.94
C MET A 385 -11.65 26.24 1.09
N VAL A 386 -10.38 26.14 0.67
CA VAL A 386 -9.69 27.16 -0.12
C VAL A 386 -9.00 26.55 -1.34
N PRO A 387 -8.93 27.25 -2.50
CA PRO A 387 -8.07 26.80 -3.60
C PRO A 387 -6.62 26.66 -3.12
N PHE A 388 -5.95 25.61 -3.55
CA PHE A 388 -4.61 25.30 -3.09
C PHE A 388 -3.75 24.75 -4.22
N ASN A 389 -2.45 24.98 -4.16
CA ASN A 389 -1.47 24.38 -5.06
C ASN A 389 -0.18 24.08 -4.31
N LEU A 390 0.38 22.90 -4.53
CA LEU A 390 1.73 22.57 -4.09
C LEU A 390 2.74 23.23 -5.02
N SER A 391 3.69 23.96 -4.48
CA SER A 391 4.71 24.66 -5.26
C SER A 391 6.10 24.13 -4.94
N TYR A 392 6.78 23.69 -5.97
CA TYR A 392 8.19 23.27 -5.95
C TYR A 392 8.82 23.50 -7.34
N THR A 393 10.15 23.58 -7.36
CA THR A 393 10.92 23.89 -8.59
C THR A 393 11.82 22.71 -9.01
N VAL A 394 11.70 21.58 -8.31
CA VAL A 394 12.49 20.40 -8.62
C VAL A 394 11.99 19.80 -9.93
N ASP A 395 12.88 19.68 -10.90
CA ASP A 395 12.60 19.01 -12.17
C ASP A 395 12.44 17.48 -11.93
N SER A 396 11.47 16.86 -12.60
CA SER A 396 11.31 15.42 -12.62
C SER A 396 11.25 14.74 -11.26
N VAL A 397 10.18 14.99 -10.51
CA VAL A 397 9.88 14.27 -9.25
C VAL A 397 9.85 12.75 -9.47
N GLN A 398 9.29 12.31 -10.59
CA GLN A 398 9.29 10.92 -11.02
C GLN A 398 10.71 10.36 -11.17
N GLY A 399 11.62 11.12 -11.76
CA GLY A 399 13.02 10.68 -11.91
C GLY A 399 13.68 10.45 -10.55
N ILE A 400 13.47 11.34 -9.57
CA ILE A 400 14.00 11.17 -8.21
C ILE A 400 13.44 9.90 -7.57
N LEU A 401 12.13 9.65 -7.73
CA LEU A 401 11.49 8.47 -7.18
C LEU A 401 12.06 7.18 -7.79
N ASN A 402 12.12 7.10 -9.12
CA ASN A 402 12.60 5.91 -9.83
C ASN A 402 14.06 5.61 -9.48
N PHE A 403 14.93 6.63 -9.48
CA PHE A 403 16.34 6.44 -9.06
C PHE A 403 16.45 5.91 -7.64
N THR A 404 15.65 6.43 -6.73
CA THR A 404 15.63 5.96 -5.34
C THR A 404 15.15 4.52 -5.27
N MET A 405 13.99 4.24 -5.85
CA MET A 405 13.33 2.95 -5.77
C MET A 405 14.14 1.84 -6.46
N ASP A 406 14.60 2.08 -7.69
CA ASP A 406 15.27 1.06 -8.48
C ASP A 406 16.63 0.66 -7.88
N VAL A 407 17.39 1.64 -7.36
CA VAL A 407 18.68 1.37 -6.72
C VAL A 407 18.51 0.63 -5.40
N GLU A 408 17.55 1.07 -4.56
CA GLU A 408 17.28 0.42 -3.28
C GLU A 408 16.73 -1.00 -3.48
N MET A 409 15.80 -1.20 -4.44
CA MET A 409 15.29 -2.53 -4.81
C MET A 409 16.42 -3.44 -5.31
N LEU A 410 17.29 -2.94 -6.20
CA LEU A 410 18.40 -3.73 -6.69
C LEU A 410 19.35 -4.16 -5.55
N ALA A 411 19.56 -3.31 -4.55
CA ALA A 411 20.41 -3.66 -3.42
C ALA A 411 19.88 -4.90 -2.68
N HIS A 412 18.57 -5.05 -2.53
CA HIS A 412 17.94 -6.23 -1.92
C HIS A 412 17.95 -7.45 -2.82
N PHE A 413 17.74 -7.27 -4.12
CA PHE A 413 17.59 -8.35 -5.10
C PHE A 413 18.80 -8.55 -6.02
N ASP A 414 19.97 -8.02 -5.66
CA ASP A 414 21.22 -8.12 -6.43
C ASP A 414 21.58 -9.58 -6.74
N LYS A 415 21.51 -10.48 -5.76
CA LYS A 415 21.80 -11.90 -5.93
C LYS A 415 20.80 -12.58 -6.86
N TRP A 416 19.50 -12.32 -6.68
CA TRP A 416 18.42 -12.86 -7.50
C TRP A 416 18.65 -12.51 -8.99
N GLN A 417 18.88 -11.24 -9.27
CA GLN A 417 19.10 -10.73 -10.61
C GLN A 417 20.41 -11.26 -11.23
N ARG A 418 21.52 -11.33 -10.46
CA ARG A 418 22.79 -11.87 -10.93
C ARG A 418 22.76 -13.39 -11.18
N SER A 419 21.87 -14.10 -10.54
CA SER A 419 21.69 -15.54 -10.73
C SER A 419 20.75 -15.87 -11.89
N ASN A 420 20.29 -14.87 -12.65
CA ASN A 420 19.31 -14.97 -13.74
C ASN A 420 17.95 -15.57 -13.30
N LEU A 421 17.61 -15.51 -12.01
CA LEU A 421 16.29 -15.93 -11.53
C LEU A 421 15.18 -14.98 -11.98
N ASP A 422 15.54 -13.79 -12.42
CA ASP A 422 14.64 -12.81 -13.03
C ASP A 422 14.17 -13.24 -14.45
N ASP A 423 14.76 -14.25 -15.05
CA ASP A 423 14.26 -14.85 -16.30
C ASP A 423 12.92 -15.57 -16.10
N GLU A 424 12.60 -16.00 -14.86
CA GLU A 424 11.33 -16.63 -14.48
C GLU A 424 10.29 -15.62 -13.97
N TYR A 425 10.60 -14.33 -13.98
CA TYR A 425 9.69 -13.28 -13.48
C TYR A 425 8.46 -13.14 -14.38
N GLU A 426 7.31 -12.92 -13.78
CA GLU A 426 5.97 -12.97 -14.40
C GLU A 426 5.76 -11.93 -15.52
N ALA A 427 6.46 -10.78 -15.45
CA ALA A 427 6.35 -9.68 -16.40
C ALA A 427 7.74 -9.11 -16.75
N GLN A 428 8.30 -9.56 -17.88
CA GLN A 428 9.68 -9.27 -18.26
C GLN A 428 9.97 -7.78 -18.56
N ASP A 429 8.94 -6.98 -18.78
CA ASP A 429 8.99 -5.53 -18.99
C ASP A 429 9.00 -4.70 -17.69
N GLN A 430 8.95 -5.35 -16.53
CA GLN A 430 8.97 -4.72 -15.20
C GLN A 430 10.37 -4.83 -14.54
N TRP A 431 10.45 -5.39 -13.30
CA TRP A 431 11.70 -5.46 -12.54
C TRP A 431 12.92 -6.01 -13.30
N PRO A 432 12.80 -7.03 -14.18
CA PRO A 432 13.97 -7.51 -14.92
C PRO A 432 14.67 -6.43 -15.72
N ILE A 433 13.92 -5.51 -16.34
CA ILE A 433 14.49 -4.37 -17.07
C ILE A 433 14.94 -3.26 -16.12
N GLU A 434 14.10 -2.88 -15.17
CA GLU A 434 14.36 -1.75 -14.28
C GLU A 434 15.59 -1.99 -13.40
N LEU A 435 15.75 -3.18 -12.83
CA LEU A 435 16.91 -3.51 -12.01
C LEU A 435 18.21 -3.59 -12.82
N ARG A 436 18.15 -4.02 -14.10
CA ARG A 436 19.31 -3.95 -14.98
C ARG A 436 19.72 -2.50 -15.27
N ARG A 437 18.76 -1.61 -15.49
CA ARG A 437 19.02 -0.17 -15.63
C ARG A 437 19.58 0.44 -14.35
N ALA A 438 19.01 0.09 -13.21
CA ALA A 438 19.46 0.55 -11.90
C ALA A 438 20.94 0.27 -11.64
N ARG A 439 21.46 -0.84 -12.19
CA ARG A 439 22.87 -1.21 -12.05
C ARG A 439 23.83 -0.23 -12.76
N ALA A 440 23.36 0.50 -13.75
CA ALA A 440 24.13 1.54 -14.42
C ALA A 440 24.07 2.91 -13.71
N ILE A 441 23.21 3.07 -12.70
CA ILE A 441 23.12 4.30 -11.93
C ILE A 441 24.36 4.39 -11.02
N SER A 442 25.11 5.50 -11.16
CA SER A 442 26.28 5.70 -10.31
C SER A 442 25.89 6.10 -8.89
N ALA A 443 26.73 5.79 -7.91
CA ALA A 443 26.55 6.27 -6.55
C ALA A 443 26.45 7.81 -6.48
N VAL A 444 27.14 8.52 -7.37
CA VAL A 444 27.06 9.98 -7.44
C VAL A 444 25.66 10.42 -7.87
N ASP A 445 25.07 9.80 -8.89
CA ASP A 445 23.73 10.15 -9.38
C ASP A 445 22.67 9.83 -8.34
N TYR A 446 22.80 8.69 -7.63
CA TYR A 446 21.92 8.35 -6.53
C TYR A 446 21.97 9.40 -5.41
N VAL A 447 23.17 9.84 -5.00
CA VAL A 447 23.31 10.89 -3.96
C VAL A 447 22.75 12.22 -4.46
N GLN A 448 22.92 12.58 -5.74
CA GLN A 448 22.31 13.79 -6.31
C GLN A 448 20.79 13.71 -6.31
N ALA A 449 20.20 12.55 -6.61
CA ALA A 449 18.75 12.34 -6.50
C ALA A 449 18.27 12.53 -5.04
N GLN A 450 18.99 12.01 -4.04
CA GLN A 450 18.66 12.22 -2.63
C GLN A 450 18.79 13.70 -2.21
N ARG A 451 19.75 14.45 -2.77
CA ARG A 451 19.87 15.90 -2.53
C ARG A 451 18.69 16.66 -3.15
N ALA A 452 18.29 16.32 -4.39
CA ALA A 452 17.09 16.86 -5.04
C ALA A 452 15.82 16.53 -4.23
N ARG A 453 15.70 15.31 -3.68
CA ARG A 453 14.64 14.94 -2.74
C ARG A 453 14.63 15.84 -1.50
N GLY A 454 15.79 16.16 -0.94
CA GLY A 454 15.91 17.08 0.19
C GLY A 454 15.37 18.48 -0.12
N ILE A 455 15.65 19.00 -1.33
CA ILE A 455 15.11 20.28 -1.81
C ILE A 455 13.58 20.18 -1.95
N LEU A 456 13.08 19.10 -2.56
CA LEU A 456 11.64 18.87 -2.72
C LEU A 456 10.91 18.87 -1.37
N ILE A 457 11.44 18.15 -0.37
CA ILE A 457 10.87 18.11 0.98
C ILE A 457 10.77 19.50 1.59
N GLN A 458 11.83 20.32 1.47
CA GLN A 458 11.86 21.68 1.97
C GLN A 458 10.81 22.56 1.27
N GLN A 459 10.74 22.51 -0.04
CA GLN A 459 9.81 23.34 -0.83
C GLN A 459 8.35 22.94 -0.60
N VAL A 460 8.05 21.64 -0.57
CA VAL A 460 6.70 21.16 -0.26
C VAL A 460 6.29 21.60 1.14
N ARG A 461 7.16 21.46 2.15
CA ARG A 461 6.91 21.95 3.51
C ARG A 461 6.61 23.44 3.54
N GLU A 462 7.37 24.24 2.80
CA GLU A 462 7.18 25.69 2.74
C GLU A 462 5.89 26.10 2.03
N SER A 463 5.47 25.32 1.01
CA SER A 463 4.23 25.54 0.27
C SER A 463 2.98 25.00 0.96
N PHE A 464 3.11 24.07 1.91
CA PHE A 464 2.00 23.47 2.63
C PHE A 464 1.45 24.42 3.71
N LYS A 465 0.56 25.35 3.30
CA LYS A 465 0.01 26.41 4.16
C LYS A 465 -1.41 26.11 4.68
N VAL A 466 -1.87 24.89 4.54
CA VAL A 466 -3.19 24.42 4.95
C VAL A 466 -3.05 23.23 5.91
N ASP A 467 -4.12 22.86 6.63
CA ASP A 467 -4.09 21.72 7.55
C ASP A 467 -4.15 20.38 6.81
N ALA A 468 -4.78 20.35 5.64
CA ALA A 468 -4.87 19.22 4.73
C ALA A 468 -5.20 19.71 3.33
N PHE A 469 -5.10 18.86 2.31
CA PHE A 469 -5.64 19.18 0.98
C PHE A 469 -6.29 17.96 0.33
N ILE A 470 -7.16 18.25 -0.66
CA ILE A 470 -7.89 17.25 -1.45
C ILE A 470 -7.37 17.28 -2.88
N GLY A 471 -7.16 16.09 -3.46
CA GLY A 471 -6.76 15.93 -4.86
C GLY A 471 -6.90 14.48 -5.31
N ASN A 472 -6.64 14.24 -6.60
CA ASN A 472 -6.68 12.90 -7.17
C ASN A 472 -5.56 12.02 -6.57
N ALA A 473 -5.94 10.91 -5.92
CA ALA A 473 -5.02 9.98 -5.27
C ALA A 473 -4.22 9.10 -6.27
N THR A 474 -4.60 9.12 -7.55
CA THR A 474 -3.94 8.35 -8.61
C THR A 474 -3.18 9.23 -9.62
N ASP A 475 -3.13 10.52 -9.40
CA ASP A 475 -2.24 11.39 -10.16
C ASP A 475 -0.78 11.04 -9.85
N TRP A 476 -0.02 10.65 -10.88
CA TRP A 476 1.32 10.09 -10.70
C TRP A 476 2.30 11.07 -10.07
N GLU A 477 2.22 12.34 -10.40
CA GLU A 477 3.10 13.36 -9.81
C GLU A 477 2.83 13.51 -8.30
N LYS A 478 1.56 13.54 -7.88
CA LYS A 478 1.16 13.60 -6.47
C LYS A 478 1.56 12.34 -5.72
N VAL A 479 1.45 11.17 -6.36
CA VAL A 479 1.95 9.90 -5.81
C VAL A 479 3.45 9.98 -5.59
N CYS A 480 4.22 10.46 -6.56
CA CYS A 480 5.67 10.63 -6.43
C CYS A 480 6.04 11.61 -5.29
N VAL A 481 5.46 12.80 -5.29
CA VAL A 481 5.69 13.80 -4.24
C VAL A 481 5.32 13.23 -2.86
N GLY A 482 4.14 12.65 -2.74
CA GLY A 482 3.64 12.12 -1.48
C GLY A 482 4.54 11.05 -0.88
N ASN A 483 5.09 10.15 -1.71
CA ASN A 483 6.01 9.10 -1.27
C ASN A 483 7.40 9.64 -0.96
N LEU A 484 7.95 10.53 -1.79
CA LEU A 484 9.27 11.14 -1.58
C LEU A 484 9.32 12.02 -0.31
N VAL A 485 8.22 12.70 0.00
CA VAL A 485 8.10 13.60 1.15
C VAL A 485 7.59 12.89 2.41
N GLY A 486 6.96 11.72 2.26
CA GLY A 486 6.42 10.93 3.37
C GLY A 486 5.05 11.41 3.88
N ILE A 487 4.27 12.07 3.03
CA ILE A 487 2.94 12.63 3.33
C ILE A 487 1.91 11.49 3.47
N PRO A 488 1.08 11.47 4.53
CA PRO A 488 -0.04 10.55 4.64
C PRO A 488 -1.18 10.93 3.69
N VAL A 489 -1.93 9.93 3.22
CA VAL A 489 -3.15 10.13 2.44
C VAL A 489 -4.21 9.10 2.78
N VAL A 490 -5.44 9.55 2.94
CA VAL A 490 -6.63 8.68 3.02
C VAL A 490 -7.32 8.71 1.66
N VAL A 491 -7.43 7.54 1.04
CA VAL A 491 -8.27 7.36 -0.16
C VAL A 491 -9.69 7.04 0.28
N VAL A 492 -10.67 7.73 -0.28
CA VAL A 492 -12.09 7.47 -0.01
C VAL A 492 -12.88 7.35 -1.31
N PRO A 493 -13.85 6.41 -1.42
CA PRO A 493 -14.76 6.35 -2.55
C PRO A 493 -15.73 7.53 -2.49
N THR A 494 -15.93 8.16 -3.64
CA THR A 494 -16.78 9.36 -3.80
C THR A 494 -17.88 9.17 -4.83
N GLY A 495 -17.90 8.05 -5.54
CA GLY A 495 -18.95 7.75 -6.50
C GLY A 495 -18.66 6.52 -7.35
N PHE A 496 -19.62 6.23 -8.22
CA PHE A 496 -19.56 5.12 -9.16
C PHE A 496 -20.17 5.54 -10.51
N LYS A 497 -19.49 5.17 -11.59
CA LYS A 497 -20.00 5.39 -12.97
C LYS A 497 -20.42 4.06 -13.60
N LYS A 498 -21.45 4.08 -14.44
CA LYS A 498 -21.77 2.95 -15.31
C LYS A 498 -20.63 2.75 -16.30
N ILE A 499 -20.38 1.48 -16.64
CA ILE A 499 -19.39 1.12 -17.66
C ILE A 499 -19.99 1.46 -19.03
N SER A 500 -19.23 2.15 -19.90
CA SER A 500 -19.69 2.58 -21.23
C SER A 500 -19.95 1.40 -22.18
N ASP A 501 -19.12 0.36 -22.10
CA ASP A 501 -19.13 -0.80 -23.01
C ASP A 501 -19.52 -2.10 -22.26
N ALA A 502 -20.57 -2.00 -21.43
CA ALA A 502 -21.03 -3.13 -20.65
C ALA A 502 -21.49 -4.30 -21.56
N PRO A 503 -21.12 -5.56 -21.23
CA PRO A 503 -21.48 -6.74 -22.03
C PRO A 503 -23.00 -6.97 -22.16
N SER A 504 -23.78 -6.35 -21.28
CA SER A 504 -25.26 -6.33 -21.36
C SER A 504 -25.80 -5.05 -20.73
N ASN A 505 -26.98 -4.61 -21.19
CA ASN A 505 -27.68 -3.43 -20.64
C ASN A 505 -28.11 -3.62 -19.16
N ASN A 506 -28.04 -4.83 -18.62
CA ASN A 506 -28.49 -5.19 -17.27
C ASN A 506 -27.34 -5.39 -16.27
N THR A 507 -26.08 -5.17 -16.67
CA THR A 507 -24.96 -5.32 -15.75
C THR A 507 -25.02 -4.32 -14.61
N ARG A 508 -24.70 -4.80 -13.38
CA ARG A 508 -24.52 -3.96 -12.19
C ARG A 508 -23.07 -3.47 -12.03
N ARG A 509 -22.17 -3.85 -12.94
CA ARG A 509 -20.77 -3.45 -12.95
C ARG A 509 -20.60 -1.95 -13.03
N ARG A 510 -19.59 -1.43 -12.35
CA ARG A 510 -19.31 0.02 -12.20
C ARG A 510 -17.82 0.28 -12.28
N THR A 511 -17.48 1.52 -12.63
CA THR A 511 -16.17 2.10 -12.39
C THR A 511 -16.23 2.98 -11.15
N THR A 512 -15.25 2.89 -10.29
CA THR A 512 -15.18 3.66 -9.05
C THR A 512 -14.66 5.07 -9.29
N ILE A 513 -15.12 6.03 -8.48
CA ILE A 513 -14.58 7.39 -8.37
C ILE A 513 -14.10 7.55 -6.95
N THR A 514 -12.89 8.07 -6.78
CA THR A 514 -12.25 8.22 -5.47
C THR A 514 -11.50 9.54 -5.38
N THR A 515 -11.26 9.99 -4.17
CA THR A 515 -10.40 11.15 -3.90
C THR A 515 -9.37 10.82 -2.83
N GLY A 516 -8.28 11.60 -2.78
CA GLY A 516 -7.28 11.57 -1.73
C GLY A 516 -7.41 12.76 -0.80
N ILE A 517 -7.33 12.51 0.50
CA ILE A 517 -7.25 13.52 1.55
C ILE A 517 -5.84 13.44 2.15
N TYR A 518 -5.04 14.46 1.88
CA TYR A 518 -3.62 14.53 2.23
C TYR A 518 -3.42 15.45 3.44
N ALA A 519 -2.59 15.04 4.39
CA ALA A 519 -2.20 15.87 5.52
C ALA A 519 -0.66 16.00 5.60
N PRO A 520 -0.11 16.97 6.33
CA PRO A 520 1.33 16.99 6.61
C PRO A 520 1.79 15.68 7.29
N PRO A 521 3.06 15.29 7.16
CA PRO A 521 3.61 14.18 7.93
C PRO A 521 3.31 14.32 9.43
N ASP A 522 3.05 13.19 10.08
CA ASP A 522 2.69 13.07 11.50
C ASP A 522 1.30 13.65 11.85
N ARG A 523 0.48 13.98 10.85
CA ARG A 523 -0.90 14.46 11.02
C ARG A 523 -1.94 13.55 10.37
N ASP A 524 -1.70 12.27 10.37
CA ASP A 524 -2.63 11.24 9.86
C ASP A 524 -4.04 11.37 10.45
N HIS A 525 -4.14 11.76 11.72
CA HIS A 525 -5.40 12.00 12.42
C HIS A 525 -6.26 13.10 11.77
N VAL A 526 -5.65 14.10 11.14
CA VAL A 526 -6.37 15.18 10.44
C VAL A 526 -7.01 14.64 9.15
N ALA A 527 -6.23 13.90 8.34
CA ALA A 527 -6.75 13.29 7.13
C ALA A 527 -7.89 12.30 7.42
N LEU A 528 -7.72 11.49 8.48
CA LEU A 528 -8.75 10.55 8.95
C LEU A 528 -10.00 11.27 9.46
N ALA A 529 -9.87 12.35 10.23
CA ALA A 529 -11.00 13.14 10.73
C ALA A 529 -11.82 13.74 9.58
N LEU A 530 -11.16 14.28 8.55
CA LEU A 530 -11.83 14.80 7.36
C LEU A 530 -12.53 13.68 6.57
N ALA A 531 -11.90 12.51 6.42
CA ALA A 531 -12.51 11.34 5.79
C ALA A 531 -13.74 10.87 6.57
N MET A 532 -13.70 10.83 7.91
CA MET A 532 -14.84 10.51 8.75
C MET A 532 -15.96 11.56 8.62
N ALA A 533 -15.62 12.85 8.59
CA ALA A 533 -16.59 13.92 8.39
C ALA A 533 -17.33 13.76 7.04
N TYR A 534 -16.59 13.46 5.96
CA TYR A 534 -17.16 13.16 4.65
C TYR A 534 -18.07 11.93 4.68
N GLN A 535 -17.58 10.82 5.21
CA GLN A 535 -18.32 9.55 5.25
C GLN A 535 -19.51 9.56 6.23
N SER A 536 -19.57 10.52 7.16
CA SER A 536 -20.70 10.66 8.07
C SER A 536 -22.01 11.08 7.39
N VAL A 537 -21.93 11.64 6.19
CA VAL A 537 -23.09 12.18 5.41
C VAL A 537 -23.17 11.62 3.99
N THR A 538 -22.31 10.69 3.64
CA THR A 538 -22.32 9.99 2.35
C THR A 538 -22.38 8.47 2.56
N ASP A 539 -22.74 7.73 1.51
CA ASP A 539 -22.92 6.27 1.58
C ASP A 539 -22.08 5.50 0.53
N HIS A 540 -21.20 6.19 -0.22
CA HIS A 540 -20.37 5.55 -1.25
C HIS A 540 -19.54 4.39 -0.71
N HIS A 541 -18.99 4.55 0.50
CA HIS A 541 -18.21 3.52 1.20
C HIS A 541 -19.05 2.31 1.70
N LYS A 542 -20.39 2.42 1.68
CA LYS A 542 -21.34 1.34 2.05
C LYS A 542 -21.80 0.52 0.85
N GLN A 543 -21.51 0.97 -0.37
CA GLN A 543 -21.87 0.26 -1.57
C GLN A 543 -21.13 -1.07 -1.68
N ARG A 544 -21.77 -2.07 -2.27
CA ARG A 544 -21.23 -3.42 -2.42
C ARG A 544 -21.00 -3.74 -3.89
N PRO A 545 -19.82 -4.28 -4.25
CA PRO A 545 -19.55 -4.67 -5.62
C PRO A 545 -20.41 -5.88 -6.04
N PRO A 546 -20.81 -5.95 -7.31
CA PRO A 546 -21.64 -7.04 -7.83
C PRO A 546 -20.80 -8.27 -8.19
N ILE A 547 -20.11 -8.87 -7.22
CA ILE A 547 -19.17 -9.99 -7.45
C ILE A 547 -19.84 -11.26 -7.98
N ASP A 548 -21.17 -11.39 -7.86
CA ASP A 548 -21.96 -12.47 -8.46
C ASP A 548 -22.43 -12.16 -9.90
N ASP A 549 -22.15 -10.94 -10.41
CA ASP A 549 -22.43 -10.54 -11.81
C ASP A 549 -21.29 -11.02 -12.72
N LEU A 550 -21.21 -12.33 -12.89
CA LEU A 550 -20.19 -12.99 -13.72
C LEU A 550 -20.46 -12.73 -15.20
N GLY A 551 -19.40 -12.54 -15.99
CA GLY A 551 -19.50 -12.39 -17.44
C GLY A 551 -19.74 -13.73 -18.16
N PRO A 552 -20.08 -13.68 -19.46
CA PRO A 552 -20.37 -14.89 -20.23
C PRO A 552 -19.19 -15.86 -20.37
N ASN A 553 -17.97 -15.38 -20.11
CA ASN A 553 -16.74 -16.18 -20.18
C ASN A 553 -16.24 -16.64 -18.80
N ASP A 554 -16.90 -16.23 -17.72
CA ASP A 554 -16.51 -16.63 -16.38
C ASP A 554 -17.04 -18.04 -16.13
N SER A 555 -16.14 -18.98 -15.89
CA SER A 555 -16.52 -20.33 -15.43
C SER A 555 -17.37 -20.19 -14.17
N SER A 556 -18.53 -20.84 -14.16
CA SER A 556 -19.43 -20.84 -13.02
C SER A 556 -18.66 -21.08 -11.71
N ALA A 557 -18.98 -20.32 -10.68
CA ALA A 557 -18.42 -20.45 -9.34
C ALA A 557 -18.63 -21.84 -8.70
N ASP A 558 -19.30 -22.74 -9.42
CA ASP A 558 -19.57 -24.12 -9.03
C ASP A 558 -18.43 -25.10 -9.37
N SER A 559 -17.40 -24.66 -10.04
CA SER A 559 -16.21 -25.46 -10.30
C SER A 559 -14.99 -24.83 -9.62
N PRO A 560 -14.70 -25.19 -8.35
CA PRO A 560 -13.49 -24.70 -7.70
C PRO A 560 -12.28 -25.22 -8.47
N LYS A 561 -11.48 -24.30 -9.05
CA LYS A 561 -10.09 -24.64 -9.39
C LYS A 561 -9.41 -25.05 -8.08
N PRO A 562 -8.69 -26.17 -8.03
CA PRO A 562 -7.92 -26.51 -6.83
C PRO A 562 -6.90 -25.40 -6.56
N LEU A 563 -6.94 -24.89 -5.32
CA LEU A 563 -5.92 -24.00 -4.75
C LEU A 563 -4.61 -24.77 -4.58
#